data_e79f8fc49510b3b1d7fa74c023c79e47
#
_entry.id   e79f8fc49510b3b1d7fa74c023c79e47
#
_cell.length_a   1.000
_cell.length_b   1.000
_cell.length_c   1.000
_cell.angle_alpha   90.00
_cell.angle_beta   90.00
_cell.angle_gamma   90.00
#
_symmetry.space_group_name_H-M   'P 1'
#
loop_
_entity.id
_entity.type
_entity.pdbx_description
1 polymer ?
#
loop_
_entity_poly.entity_id
_entity_poly.type
_entity_poly.pdbx_seq_one_letter_code
_entity_poly.pdbx_strand_id
1 'polypeptide(L)'
;MFRWRDPPVIGIALLALAAGFGQFGAVSALGSVAKTFGHLGSGTSFADEAGLSGTTLGVGLAILRLASLGGLPLAGLADRFGRRTILLATCAVGLALTVAAAASPGYWWFVAIFALGRPPLSATNGVSQVAAVELTASSERAKAVALIAAGYGVGAGLTAIVHSLAVNELGFRGIFALAVLPLILLVLIQRWVVEPARYTNLERDTTVERRPVIGPVARAYRGRLAVVALVMFGVSVITGPANSLVFIYAQNIRRVSGIATSGMVVGAGVAGLGGLLAGRWLADHWGRRPTVAAGIAGMAGFGALAYSGSVPGLIGGYILGVAAGSVLAPAGGALANELFPTGVRASVAGWNIAAGVVGAVVGLIEFGILADVHGTGNHAAFAAVITFFPAVAFAALLFFLPETKGREPEDLWHAG
;
A
#
# COMPACT_ATOMS: atom_id res chain seq x y z
N MET A 1 -13.93 24.01 -13.19
CA MET A 1 -12.99 22.87 -13.13
C MET A 1 -11.60 23.42 -12.93
N PHE A 2 -10.85 22.81 -11.99
CA PHE A 2 -9.52 23.25 -11.59
C PHE A 2 -8.42 22.60 -12.43
N ARG A 3 -7.25 23.25 -12.46
CA ARG A 3 -6.01 22.65 -12.94
C ARG A 3 -5.36 21.85 -11.81
N TRP A 4 -4.48 20.92 -12.14
CA TRP A 4 -3.80 20.08 -11.14
C TRP A 4 -2.94 20.86 -10.12
N ARG A 5 -2.55 22.12 -10.45
CA ARG A 5 -1.77 23.03 -9.60
C ARG A 5 -2.62 23.96 -8.74
N ASP A 6 -3.93 23.94 -8.90
CA ASP A 6 -4.80 24.87 -8.16
C ASP A 6 -4.91 24.46 -6.68
N PRO A 7 -5.09 25.43 -5.77
CA PRO A 7 -5.10 25.18 -4.33
C PRO A 7 -6.02 24.05 -3.87
N PRO A 8 -7.23 23.83 -4.42
CA PRO A 8 -8.08 22.72 -4.02
C PRO A 8 -7.46 21.34 -4.29
N VAL A 9 -6.77 21.16 -5.42
CA VAL A 9 -6.13 19.90 -5.75
C VAL A 9 -4.88 19.69 -4.89
N ILE A 10 -4.11 20.74 -4.65
CA ILE A 10 -2.96 20.71 -3.74
C ILE A 10 -3.43 20.39 -2.31
N GLY A 11 -4.53 20.99 -1.84
CA GLY A 11 -5.10 20.67 -0.53
C GLY A 11 -5.41 19.19 -0.35
N ILE A 12 -6.01 18.56 -1.37
CA ILE A 12 -6.28 17.12 -1.36
C ILE A 12 -4.98 16.31 -1.41
N ALA A 13 -3.96 16.74 -2.16
CA ALA A 13 -2.66 16.09 -2.18
C ALA A 13 -1.95 16.13 -0.81
N LEU A 14 -2.10 17.24 -0.08
CA LEU A 14 -1.60 17.36 1.29
C LEU A 14 -2.35 16.44 2.27
N LEU A 15 -3.66 16.23 2.09
CA LEU A 15 -4.40 15.21 2.86
C LEU A 15 -3.91 13.79 2.55
N ALA A 16 -3.64 13.49 1.29
CA ALA A 16 -3.05 12.20 0.90
C ALA A 16 -1.64 12.03 1.49
N LEU A 17 -0.82 13.08 1.54
CA LEU A 17 0.48 13.08 2.20
C LEU A 17 0.33 12.79 3.70
N ALA A 18 -0.59 13.48 4.37
CA ALA A 18 -0.87 13.25 5.79
C ALA A 18 -1.35 11.81 6.07
N ALA A 19 -2.20 11.27 5.20
CA ALA A 19 -2.65 9.88 5.29
C ALA A 19 -1.48 8.89 5.08
N GLY A 20 -0.60 9.15 4.11
CA GLY A 20 0.61 8.35 3.88
C GLY A 20 1.55 8.37 5.07
N PHE A 21 1.78 9.56 5.64
CA PHE A 21 2.57 9.74 6.86
C PHE A 21 2.00 8.90 8.02
N GLY A 22 0.71 9.03 8.32
CA GLY A 22 0.06 8.29 9.40
C GLY A 22 0.06 6.77 9.17
N GLN A 23 -0.23 6.32 7.94
CA GLN A 23 -0.33 4.89 7.66
C GLN A 23 1.00 4.14 7.69
N PHE A 24 2.09 4.77 7.27
CA PHE A 24 3.38 4.10 7.15
C PHE A 24 4.16 4.07 8.47
N GLY A 25 3.73 4.83 9.48
CA GLY A 25 4.36 4.88 10.79
C GLY A 25 4.56 3.52 11.43
N ALA A 26 3.52 2.66 11.44
CA ALA A 26 3.63 1.32 12.05
C ALA A 26 4.64 0.41 11.35
N VAL A 27 4.83 0.57 10.04
CA VAL A 27 5.78 -0.25 9.27
C VAL A 27 7.20 0.22 9.52
N SER A 28 7.46 1.52 9.39
CA SER A 28 8.81 2.08 9.56
C SER A 28 9.30 1.99 11.01
N ALA A 29 8.39 2.12 11.98
CA ALA A 29 8.70 2.07 13.41
C ALA A 29 8.65 0.66 14.02
N LEU A 30 8.36 -0.37 13.22
CA LEU A 30 8.16 -1.73 13.73
C LEU A 30 9.34 -2.24 14.56
N GLY A 31 10.58 -1.92 14.14
CA GLY A 31 11.79 -2.30 14.86
C GLY A 31 11.88 -1.66 16.25
N SER A 32 11.55 -0.37 16.39
CA SER A 32 11.56 0.33 17.67
C SER A 32 10.39 -0.07 18.57
N VAL A 33 9.22 -0.36 17.98
CA VAL A 33 8.06 -0.91 18.70
C VAL A 33 8.40 -2.28 19.27
N ALA A 34 9.04 -3.16 18.47
CA ALA A 34 9.45 -4.49 18.91
C ALA A 34 10.47 -4.42 20.05
N LYS A 35 11.45 -3.52 19.97
CA LYS A 35 12.43 -3.31 21.07
C LYS A 35 11.80 -2.79 22.35
N THR A 36 10.77 -1.95 22.24
CA THR A 36 10.14 -1.35 23.41
C THR A 36 9.22 -2.32 24.16
N PHE A 37 8.49 -3.17 23.43
CA PHE A 37 7.51 -4.08 24.01
C PHE A 37 7.98 -5.52 24.14
N GLY A 38 9.12 -5.84 23.55
CA GLY A 38 9.75 -7.14 23.63
C GLY A 38 11.10 -7.12 24.36
N HIS A 39 11.83 -8.20 24.26
CA HIS A 39 13.13 -8.37 24.90
C HIS A 39 14.14 -8.83 23.85
N LEU A 40 15.26 -8.12 23.74
CA LEU A 40 16.39 -8.58 22.94
C LEU A 40 17.12 -9.65 23.75
N GLY A 41 17.22 -10.86 23.17
CA GLY A 41 17.95 -11.97 23.79
C GLY A 41 19.41 -12.00 23.34
N SER A 42 20.16 -12.90 23.96
CA SER A 42 21.54 -13.24 23.55
C SER A 42 21.60 -14.39 22.55
N GLY A 43 20.47 -14.96 22.18
CA GLY A 43 20.35 -16.06 21.23
C GLY A 43 20.39 -15.56 19.77
N THR A 44 20.28 -16.53 18.86
CA THR A 44 20.30 -16.31 17.40
C THR A 44 18.92 -16.49 16.76
N SER A 45 17.85 -16.61 17.57
CA SER A 45 16.49 -16.69 17.05
C SER A 45 16.04 -15.34 16.50
N PHE A 46 15.06 -15.37 15.57
CA PHE A 46 14.48 -14.12 15.05
C PHE A 46 13.92 -13.24 16.18
N ALA A 47 13.30 -13.84 17.22
CA ALA A 47 12.76 -13.12 18.35
C ALA A 47 13.86 -12.45 19.20
N ASP A 48 14.99 -13.13 19.42
CA ASP A 48 16.12 -12.57 20.18
C ASP A 48 16.73 -11.34 19.49
N GLU A 49 16.83 -11.39 18.16
CA GLU A 49 17.40 -10.29 17.37
C GLU A 49 16.40 -9.16 17.11
N ALA A 50 15.13 -9.50 16.85
CA ALA A 50 14.10 -8.52 16.51
C ALA A 50 13.45 -7.87 17.74
N GLY A 51 13.41 -8.57 18.87
CA GLY A 51 12.76 -8.17 20.11
C GLY A 51 11.38 -8.80 20.34
N LEU A 52 10.69 -9.20 19.29
CA LEU A 52 9.44 -9.96 19.31
C LEU A 52 9.50 -11.09 18.27
N SER A 53 8.70 -12.14 18.47
CA SER A 53 8.62 -13.24 17.52
C SER A 53 8.11 -12.78 16.16
N GLY A 54 8.59 -13.42 15.09
CA GLY A 54 8.12 -13.16 13.73
C GLY A 54 6.62 -13.38 13.59
N THR A 55 6.08 -14.40 14.25
CA THR A 55 4.64 -14.69 14.31
C THR A 55 3.86 -13.51 14.93
N THR A 56 4.32 -12.99 16.08
CA THR A 56 3.67 -11.84 16.73
C THR A 56 3.66 -10.62 15.83
N LEU A 57 4.79 -10.32 15.20
CA LEU A 57 4.92 -9.18 14.26
C LEU A 57 4.08 -9.38 13.01
N GLY A 58 4.10 -10.58 12.43
CA GLY A 58 3.33 -10.94 11.24
C GLY A 58 1.83 -10.84 11.49
N VAL A 59 1.32 -11.39 12.59
CA VAL A 59 -0.09 -11.30 12.98
C VAL A 59 -0.50 -9.86 13.27
N GLY A 60 0.32 -9.09 13.98
CA GLY A 60 0.03 -7.67 14.22
C GLY A 60 -0.11 -6.88 12.92
N LEU A 61 0.83 -7.02 12.00
CA LEU A 61 0.76 -6.38 10.69
C LEU A 61 -0.42 -6.88 9.84
N ALA A 62 -0.74 -8.17 9.94
CA ALA A 62 -1.89 -8.76 9.26
C ALA A 62 -3.22 -8.13 9.74
N ILE A 63 -3.37 -7.93 11.06
CA ILE A 63 -4.52 -7.22 11.63
C ILE A 63 -4.62 -5.80 11.07
N LEU A 64 -3.49 -5.07 10.99
CA LEU A 64 -3.46 -3.73 10.41
C LEU A 64 -3.86 -3.73 8.92
N ARG A 65 -3.45 -4.74 8.17
CA ARG A 65 -3.84 -4.89 6.76
C ARG A 65 -5.32 -5.20 6.62
N LEU A 66 -5.82 -6.14 7.40
CA LEU A 66 -7.24 -6.51 7.40
C LEU A 66 -8.13 -5.31 7.78
N ALA A 67 -7.75 -4.56 8.79
CA ALA A 67 -8.46 -3.36 9.22
C ALA A 67 -8.61 -2.33 8.09
N SER A 68 -7.63 -2.24 7.17
CA SER A 68 -7.69 -1.29 6.05
C SER A 68 -8.90 -1.50 5.12
N LEU A 69 -9.48 -2.72 5.08
CA LEU A 69 -10.73 -2.98 4.32
C LEU A 69 -11.91 -2.16 4.82
N GLY A 70 -11.94 -1.81 6.11
CA GLY A 70 -12.93 -0.88 6.67
C GLY A 70 -12.89 0.51 6.03
N GLY A 71 -11.81 0.86 5.32
CA GLY A 71 -11.73 2.08 4.50
C GLY A 71 -12.70 2.09 3.32
N LEU A 72 -13.08 0.93 2.77
CA LEU A 72 -14.00 0.85 1.63
C LEU A 72 -15.41 1.37 1.98
N PRO A 73 -16.09 0.87 3.03
CA PRO A 73 -17.38 1.43 3.43
C PRO A 73 -17.28 2.88 3.88
N LEU A 74 -16.20 3.29 4.56
CA LEU A 74 -15.98 4.68 4.94
C LEU A 74 -15.82 5.59 3.73
N ALA A 75 -15.11 5.16 2.68
CA ALA A 75 -15.02 5.89 1.43
C ALA A 75 -16.40 6.04 0.75
N GLY A 76 -17.24 5.00 0.83
CA GLY A 76 -18.62 5.06 0.33
C GLY A 76 -19.51 6.10 1.04
N LEU A 77 -19.20 6.45 2.30
CA LEU A 77 -19.92 7.53 2.99
C LEU A 77 -19.68 8.91 2.35
N ALA A 78 -18.59 9.08 1.58
CA ALA A 78 -18.35 10.32 0.84
C ALA A 78 -19.42 10.61 -0.20
N ASP A 79 -20.14 9.58 -0.69
CA ASP A 79 -21.28 9.73 -1.58
C ASP A 79 -22.54 10.24 -0.88
N ARG A 80 -22.61 10.13 0.45
CA ARG A 80 -23.76 10.56 1.26
C ARG A 80 -23.52 11.87 1.98
N PHE A 81 -22.32 12.07 2.53
CA PHE A 81 -21.99 13.19 3.41
C PHE A 81 -21.08 14.23 2.77
N GLY A 82 -20.74 14.06 1.50
CA GLY A 82 -19.82 14.92 0.76
C GLY A 82 -18.35 14.50 0.87
N ARG A 83 -17.61 14.77 -0.22
CA ARG A 83 -16.18 14.41 -0.30
C ARG A 83 -15.35 15.19 0.70
N ARG A 84 -15.59 16.50 0.81
CA ARG A 84 -14.86 17.39 1.73
C ARG A 84 -15.00 16.95 3.18
N THR A 85 -16.24 16.70 3.61
CA THR A 85 -16.54 16.31 5.00
C THR A 85 -15.85 15.00 5.36
N ILE A 86 -15.97 13.99 4.50
CA ILE A 86 -15.36 12.67 4.75
C ILE A 86 -13.84 12.73 4.70
N LEU A 87 -13.24 13.47 3.75
CA LEU A 87 -11.79 13.64 3.67
C LEU A 87 -11.21 14.24 4.96
N LEU A 88 -11.80 15.33 5.44
CA LEU A 88 -11.33 16.01 6.64
C LEU A 88 -11.57 15.17 7.90
N ALA A 89 -12.75 14.57 8.06
CA ALA A 89 -13.09 13.75 9.22
C ALA A 89 -12.23 12.49 9.30
N THR A 90 -12.09 11.76 8.20
CA THR A 90 -11.30 10.52 8.19
C THR A 90 -9.81 10.79 8.37
N CYS A 91 -9.28 11.88 7.78
CA CYS A 91 -7.90 12.29 8.01
C CYS A 91 -7.66 12.66 9.48
N ALA A 92 -8.54 13.47 10.06
CA ALA A 92 -8.42 13.89 11.47
C ALA A 92 -8.49 12.70 12.42
N VAL A 93 -9.50 11.83 12.28
CA VAL A 93 -9.68 10.64 13.14
C VAL A 93 -8.49 9.69 13.01
N GLY A 94 -8.04 9.43 11.77
CA GLY A 94 -6.92 8.53 11.53
C GLY A 94 -5.60 9.04 12.10
N LEU A 95 -5.30 10.35 11.95
CA LEU A 95 -4.11 10.96 12.55
C LEU A 95 -4.20 11.01 14.07
N ALA A 96 -5.38 11.34 14.64
CA ALA A 96 -5.57 11.34 16.09
C ALA A 96 -5.34 9.94 16.69
N LEU A 97 -5.82 8.89 16.05
CA LEU A 97 -5.56 7.50 16.46
C LEU A 97 -4.07 7.12 16.26
N THR A 98 -3.42 7.65 15.24
CA THR A 98 -1.96 7.49 15.08
C THR A 98 -1.21 8.13 16.24
N VAL A 99 -1.57 9.35 16.64
CA VAL A 99 -1.00 10.01 17.85
C VAL A 99 -1.31 9.20 19.12
N ALA A 100 -2.55 8.73 19.28
CA ALA A 100 -2.95 7.92 20.43
C ALA A 100 -2.14 6.61 20.55
N ALA A 101 -1.71 6.03 19.43
CA ALA A 101 -0.85 4.84 19.43
C ALA A 101 0.51 5.09 20.10
N ALA A 102 0.99 6.34 20.21
CA ALA A 102 2.19 6.69 20.95
C ALA A 102 2.06 6.38 22.47
N ALA A 103 0.84 6.45 23.01
CA ALA A 103 0.58 6.19 24.42
C ALA A 103 0.29 4.71 24.75
N SER A 104 0.47 3.80 23.81
CA SER A 104 0.17 2.37 23.98
C SER A 104 0.98 1.77 25.13
N PRO A 105 0.36 1.03 26.08
CA PRO A 105 1.06 0.39 27.19
C PRO A 105 1.74 -0.93 26.79
N GLY A 106 1.38 -1.54 25.65
CA GLY A 106 1.92 -2.81 25.18
C GLY A 106 1.67 -3.02 23.70
N TYR A 107 2.31 -4.05 23.11
CA TYR A 107 2.27 -4.33 21.67
C TYR A 107 0.84 -4.49 21.13
N TRP A 108 0.00 -5.28 21.78
CA TRP A 108 -1.36 -5.53 21.30
C TRP A 108 -2.28 -4.30 21.42
N TRP A 109 -2.06 -3.45 22.43
CA TRP A 109 -2.72 -2.15 22.51
C TRP A 109 -2.29 -1.24 21.38
N PHE A 110 -1.00 -1.22 21.04
CA PHE A 110 -0.49 -0.51 19.88
C PHE A 110 -1.15 -0.99 18.60
N VAL A 111 -1.20 -2.32 18.37
CA VAL A 111 -1.86 -2.91 17.20
C VAL A 111 -3.35 -2.53 17.15
N ALA A 112 -4.07 -2.62 18.28
CA ALA A 112 -5.50 -2.33 18.35
C ALA A 112 -5.80 -0.85 18.02
N ILE A 113 -5.10 0.09 18.69
CA ILE A 113 -5.30 1.53 18.47
C ILE A 113 -4.95 1.90 17.01
N PHE A 114 -3.82 1.41 16.51
CA PHE A 114 -3.39 1.71 15.16
C PHE A 114 -4.30 1.06 14.11
N ALA A 115 -4.83 -0.15 14.36
CA ALA A 115 -5.81 -0.82 13.50
C ALA A 115 -7.10 -0.02 13.37
N LEU A 116 -7.56 0.64 14.45
CA LEU A 116 -8.72 1.55 14.39
C LEU A 116 -8.44 2.80 13.54
N GLY A 117 -7.20 3.27 13.47
CA GLY A 117 -6.77 4.39 12.63
C GLY A 117 -6.60 4.05 11.15
N ARG A 118 -6.43 2.76 10.80
CA ARG A 118 -6.19 2.32 9.42
C ARG A 118 -7.37 2.57 8.47
N PRO A 119 -8.63 2.20 8.79
CA PRO A 119 -9.78 2.44 7.93
C PRO A 119 -9.95 3.92 7.55
N PRO A 120 -9.95 4.88 8.50
CA PRO A 120 -10.07 6.29 8.17
C PRO A 120 -8.97 6.78 7.22
N LEU A 121 -7.70 6.47 7.48
CA LEU A 121 -6.60 6.90 6.61
C LEU A 121 -6.66 6.25 5.22
N SER A 122 -7.12 4.99 5.15
CA SER A 122 -7.33 4.30 3.87
C SER A 122 -8.47 4.96 3.07
N ALA A 123 -9.56 5.35 3.74
CA ALA A 123 -10.66 6.09 3.13
C ALA A 123 -10.18 7.46 2.62
N THR A 124 -9.38 8.19 3.43
CA THR A 124 -8.78 9.48 3.01
C THR A 124 -8.03 9.32 1.69
N ASN A 125 -7.17 8.32 1.55
CA ASN A 125 -6.41 8.10 0.32
C ASN A 125 -7.32 7.76 -0.88
N GLY A 126 -8.30 6.88 -0.70
CA GLY A 126 -9.25 6.50 -1.76
C GLY A 126 -10.12 7.66 -2.22
N VAL A 127 -10.74 8.39 -1.27
CA VAL A 127 -11.59 9.54 -1.57
C VAL A 127 -10.79 10.69 -2.18
N SER A 128 -9.51 10.88 -1.79
CA SER A 128 -8.62 11.89 -2.39
C SER A 128 -8.46 11.69 -3.90
N GLN A 129 -8.30 10.46 -4.35
CA GLN A 129 -8.16 10.15 -5.77
C GLN A 129 -9.46 10.45 -6.54
N VAL A 130 -10.61 10.07 -5.99
CA VAL A 130 -11.92 10.36 -6.58
C VAL A 130 -12.18 11.86 -6.64
N ALA A 131 -11.97 12.58 -5.54
CA ALA A 131 -12.17 14.02 -5.47
C ALA A 131 -11.26 14.79 -6.45
N ALA A 132 -10.01 14.34 -6.64
CA ALA A 132 -9.10 14.92 -7.62
C ALA A 132 -9.63 14.80 -9.06
N VAL A 133 -10.20 13.66 -9.43
CA VAL A 133 -10.82 13.43 -10.74
C VAL A 133 -12.08 14.28 -10.92
N GLU A 134 -12.88 14.43 -9.87
CA GLU A 134 -14.13 15.21 -9.91
C GLU A 134 -13.88 16.72 -10.00
N LEU A 135 -12.81 17.23 -9.38
CA LEU A 135 -12.46 18.65 -9.37
C LEU A 135 -11.79 19.11 -10.66
N THR A 136 -11.10 18.22 -11.38
CA THR A 136 -10.25 18.60 -12.50
C THR A 136 -10.89 18.38 -13.87
N ALA A 137 -10.46 19.19 -14.86
CA ALA A 137 -10.83 18.99 -16.25
C ALA A 137 -10.26 17.66 -16.79
N SER A 138 -10.88 17.10 -17.83
CA SER A 138 -10.49 15.81 -18.39
C SER A 138 -9.01 15.73 -18.80
N SER A 139 -8.47 16.80 -19.37
CA SER A 139 -7.06 16.92 -19.76
C SER A 139 -6.06 16.98 -18.59
N GLU A 140 -6.52 17.29 -17.39
CA GLU A 140 -5.69 17.48 -16.19
C GLU A 140 -5.82 16.33 -15.17
N ARG A 141 -6.81 15.44 -15.35
CA ARG A 141 -7.12 14.35 -14.39
C ARG A 141 -5.93 13.44 -14.09
N ALA A 142 -5.22 13.01 -15.13
CA ALA A 142 -4.06 12.11 -14.96
C ALA A 142 -2.97 12.77 -14.11
N LYS A 143 -2.73 14.08 -14.30
CA LYS A 143 -1.75 14.84 -13.51
C LYS A 143 -2.21 15.01 -12.07
N ALA A 144 -3.50 15.28 -11.85
CA ALA A 144 -4.07 15.41 -10.51
C ALA A 144 -3.98 14.08 -9.74
N VAL A 145 -4.37 12.97 -10.33
CA VAL A 145 -4.26 11.64 -9.71
C VAL A 145 -2.79 11.29 -9.41
N ALA A 146 -1.87 11.61 -10.33
CA ALA A 146 -0.45 11.42 -10.10
C ALA A 146 0.08 12.27 -8.92
N LEU A 147 -0.39 13.51 -8.79
CA LEU A 147 -0.04 14.38 -7.65
C LEU A 147 -0.54 13.79 -6.32
N ILE A 148 -1.77 13.27 -6.27
CA ILE A 148 -2.30 12.61 -5.07
C ILE A 148 -1.49 11.38 -4.69
N ALA A 149 -1.18 10.53 -5.66
CA ALA A 149 -0.36 9.34 -5.45
C ALA A 149 1.06 9.69 -4.98
N ALA A 150 1.67 10.73 -5.58
CA ALA A 150 2.96 11.26 -5.16
C ALA A 150 2.90 11.83 -3.73
N GLY A 151 1.84 12.59 -3.39
CA GLY A 151 1.62 13.09 -2.04
C GLY A 151 1.61 11.97 -1.01
N TYR A 152 0.81 10.92 -1.24
CA TYR A 152 0.77 9.76 -0.36
C TYR A 152 2.15 9.08 -0.23
N GLY A 153 2.84 8.85 -1.35
CA GLY A 153 4.18 8.24 -1.36
C GLY A 153 5.22 9.08 -0.62
N VAL A 154 5.20 10.40 -0.81
CA VAL A 154 6.08 11.33 -0.08
C VAL A 154 5.78 11.29 1.42
N GLY A 155 4.51 11.27 1.83
CA GLY A 155 4.13 11.14 3.24
C GLY A 155 4.65 9.86 3.87
N ALA A 156 4.49 8.72 3.18
CA ALA A 156 5.01 7.43 3.63
C ALA A 156 6.54 7.41 3.71
N GLY A 157 7.23 7.95 2.70
CA GLY A 157 8.68 8.07 2.69
C GLY A 157 9.20 8.99 3.79
N LEU A 158 8.55 10.13 4.01
CA LEU A 158 8.91 11.08 5.06
C LEU A 158 8.85 10.44 6.45
N THR A 159 7.81 9.65 6.74
CA THR A 159 7.72 8.90 8.01
C THR A 159 8.88 7.94 8.18
N ALA A 160 9.24 7.19 7.14
CA ALA A 160 10.36 6.26 7.20
C ALA A 160 11.70 6.97 7.43
N ILE A 161 11.91 8.12 6.77
CA ILE A 161 13.12 8.94 6.92
C ILE A 161 13.19 9.53 8.34
N VAL A 162 12.11 10.17 8.80
CA VAL A 162 12.04 10.75 10.14
C VAL A 162 12.28 9.69 11.20
N HIS A 163 11.65 8.51 11.07
CA HIS A 163 11.90 7.40 11.98
C HIS A 163 13.37 6.98 11.96
N SER A 164 13.94 6.75 10.78
CA SER A 164 15.32 6.26 10.65
C SER A 164 16.37 7.23 11.23
N LEU A 165 16.10 8.54 11.16
CA LEU A 165 17.04 9.56 11.67
C LEU A 165 16.80 9.90 13.15
N ALA A 166 15.57 9.89 13.62
CA ALA A 166 15.19 10.43 14.93
C ALA A 166 14.79 9.34 15.95
N VAL A 167 14.81 8.05 15.59
CA VAL A 167 14.35 6.98 16.49
C VAL A 167 15.19 6.87 17.77
N ASN A 168 16.47 7.15 17.70
CA ASN A 168 17.37 7.07 18.86
C ASN A 168 17.05 8.17 19.88
N GLU A 169 16.60 9.34 19.43
CA GLU A 169 16.28 10.49 20.29
C GLU A 169 14.83 10.46 20.77
N LEU A 170 13.90 10.14 19.88
CA LEU A 170 12.46 10.25 20.13
C LEU A 170 11.82 8.92 20.51
N GLY A 171 12.46 7.78 20.20
CA GLY A 171 11.84 6.46 20.29
C GLY A 171 10.59 6.35 19.38
N PHE A 172 9.91 5.20 19.41
CA PHE A 172 8.69 5.05 18.61
C PHE A 172 7.57 6.00 19.06
N ARG A 173 7.46 6.25 20.37
CA ARG A 173 6.42 7.12 20.95
C ARG A 173 6.51 8.54 20.41
N GLY A 174 7.71 9.11 20.38
CA GLY A 174 7.92 10.45 19.82
C GLY A 174 7.63 10.51 18.31
N ILE A 175 7.99 9.49 17.57
CA ILE A 175 7.71 9.42 16.12
C ILE A 175 6.19 9.40 15.84
N PHE A 176 5.42 8.61 16.61
CA PHE A 176 3.96 8.59 16.47
C PHE A 176 3.32 9.90 16.94
N ALA A 177 3.86 10.52 17.99
CA ALA A 177 3.42 11.84 18.44
C ALA A 177 3.61 12.92 17.37
N LEU A 178 4.62 12.80 16.49
CA LEU A 178 4.82 13.73 15.37
C LEU A 178 3.64 13.76 14.38
N ALA A 179 2.76 12.76 14.38
CA ALA A 179 1.51 12.82 13.61
C ALA A 179 0.57 13.94 14.07
N VAL A 180 0.84 14.58 15.21
CA VAL A 180 0.17 15.81 15.63
C VAL A 180 0.45 16.97 14.66
N LEU A 181 1.61 17.01 14.00
CA LEU A 181 1.97 18.07 13.07
C LEU A 181 1.02 18.12 11.85
N PRO A 182 0.84 17.04 11.06
CA PRO A 182 -0.15 17.05 10.00
C PRO A 182 -1.59 17.20 10.54
N LEU A 183 -1.89 16.76 11.77
CA LEU A 183 -3.20 16.96 12.39
C LEU A 183 -3.47 18.46 12.66
N ILE A 184 -2.49 19.22 13.14
CA ILE A 184 -2.59 20.68 13.32
C ILE A 184 -2.68 21.37 11.96
N LEU A 185 -1.84 20.98 11.00
CA LEU A 185 -1.84 21.54 9.65
C LEU A 185 -3.18 21.33 8.92
N LEU A 186 -3.95 20.30 9.32
CA LEU A 186 -5.29 20.07 8.79
C LEU A 186 -6.20 21.28 8.94
N VAL A 187 -6.07 22.05 10.04
CA VAL A 187 -6.83 23.29 10.28
C VAL A 187 -6.54 24.36 9.22
N LEU A 188 -5.33 24.36 8.67
CA LEU A 188 -4.95 25.27 7.57
C LEU A 188 -5.37 24.69 6.21
N ILE A 189 -5.13 23.40 5.99
CA ILE A 189 -5.41 22.71 4.73
C ILE A 189 -6.91 22.69 4.43
N GLN A 190 -7.78 22.59 5.44
CA GLN A 190 -9.24 22.55 5.26
C GLN A 190 -9.79 23.74 4.47
N ARG A 191 -9.09 24.90 4.47
CA ARG A 191 -9.48 26.11 3.73
C ARG A 191 -9.35 25.93 2.22
N TRP A 192 -8.47 25.03 1.77
CA TRP A 192 -8.24 24.74 0.35
C TRP A 192 -9.10 23.58 -0.16
N VAL A 193 -9.57 22.72 0.75
CA VAL A 193 -10.41 21.57 0.38
C VAL A 193 -11.84 22.05 0.12
N VAL A 194 -12.28 21.92 -1.13
CA VAL A 194 -13.64 22.31 -1.56
C VAL A 194 -14.46 21.08 -1.93
N GLU A 195 -15.78 21.20 -1.81
CA GLU A 195 -16.68 20.16 -2.28
C GLU A 195 -16.73 20.17 -3.82
N PRO A 196 -16.56 19.02 -4.51
CA PRO A 196 -16.68 19.00 -5.96
C PRO A 196 -18.10 19.34 -6.43
N ALA A 197 -18.21 20.28 -7.39
CA ALA A 197 -19.50 20.69 -7.94
C ALA A 197 -20.28 19.52 -8.59
N ARG A 198 -19.56 18.48 -9.04
CA ARG A 198 -20.20 17.26 -9.57
C ARG A 198 -21.01 16.52 -8.50
N TYR A 199 -20.52 16.51 -7.25
CA TYR A 199 -21.26 15.92 -6.14
C TYR A 199 -22.57 16.67 -5.87
N THR A 200 -22.52 18.02 -5.79
CA THR A 200 -23.72 18.83 -5.55
C THR A 200 -24.75 18.74 -6.68
N ASN A 201 -24.31 18.47 -7.91
CA ASN A 201 -25.21 18.23 -9.05
C ASN A 201 -25.84 16.82 -9.03
N LEU A 202 -25.07 15.79 -8.62
CA LEU A 202 -25.55 14.41 -8.46
C LEU A 202 -26.54 14.26 -7.27
N GLU A 203 -26.40 15.08 -6.23
CA GLU A 203 -27.32 15.10 -5.09
C GLU A 203 -28.72 15.56 -5.51
N ARG A 204 -28.80 16.37 -6.57
CA ARG A 204 -30.07 16.84 -7.18
C ARG A 204 -30.69 15.80 -8.13
N ASP A 205 -29.92 14.81 -8.60
CA ASP A 205 -30.38 13.79 -9.52
C ASP A 205 -30.63 12.47 -8.76
N THR A 206 -31.87 12.28 -8.33
CA THR A 206 -32.33 11.12 -7.54
C THR A 206 -32.37 9.81 -8.34
N THR A 207 -32.04 9.83 -9.62
CA THR A 207 -32.13 8.66 -10.53
C THR A 207 -30.87 7.81 -10.57
N VAL A 208 -29.76 8.25 -9.98
CA VAL A 208 -28.49 7.52 -10.04
C VAL A 208 -28.46 6.41 -8.98
N GLU A 209 -28.57 5.16 -9.40
CA GLU A 209 -28.35 3.99 -8.55
C GLU A 209 -26.91 3.96 -8.01
N ARG A 210 -26.77 4.07 -6.69
CA ARG A 210 -25.49 3.96 -5.99
C ARG A 210 -25.11 2.49 -5.87
N ARG A 211 -24.16 2.03 -6.68
CA ARG A 211 -23.68 0.65 -6.63
C ARG A 211 -22.63 0.48 -5.53
N PRO A 212 -22.68 -0.63 -4.76
CA PRO A 212 -21.67 -0.92 -3.75
C PRO A 212 -20.28 -1.12 -4.40
N VAL A 213 -19.21 -0.70 -3.70
CA VAL A 213 -17.81 -0.86 -4.15
C VAL A 213 -17.45 -2.33 -4.36
N ILE A 214 -17.99 -3.22 -3.52
CA ILE A 214 -17.92 -4.67 -3.70
C ILE A 214 -19.33 -5.12 -4.10
N GLY A 215 -19.59 -5.11 -5.40
CA GLY A 215 -20.88 -5.50 -5.97
C GLY A 215 -20.81 -6.84 -6.70
N PRO A 216 -21.99 -7.42 -7.04
CA PRO A 216 -22.05 -8.62 -7.85
C PRO A 216 -21.49 -8.36 -9.25
N VAL A 217 -20.66 -9.28 -9.73
CA VAL A 217 -20.12 -9.26 -11.09
C VAL A 217 -20.89 -10.28 -11.92
N ALA A 218 -21.26 -9.92 -13.15
CA ALA A 218 -21.98 -10.77 -14.06
C ALA A 218 -21.27 -12.13 -14.25
N ARG A 219 -22.04 -13.21 -14.41
CA ARG A 219 -21.51 -14.58 -14.46
C ARG A 219 -20.43 -14.76 -15.54
N ALA A 220 -20.58 -14.10 -16.68
CA ALA A 220 -19.64 -14.12 -17.79
C ALA A 220 -18.22 -13.62 -17.43
N TYR A 221 -18.09 -12.71 -16.45
CA TYR A 221 -16.80 -12.14 -16.07
C TYR A 221 -16.18 -12.75 -14.81
N ARG A 222 -16.86 -13.69 -14.13
CA ARG A 222 -16.41 -14.26 -12.85
C ARG A 222 -15.09 -15.02 -12.99
N GLY A 223 -14.89 -15.75 -14.08
CA GLY A 223 -13.64 -16.47 -14.35
C GLY A 223 -12.46 -15.51 -14.49
N ARG A 224 -12.60 -14.45 -15.28
CA ARG A 224 -11.57 -13.42 -15.45
C ARG A 224 -11.29 -12.68 -14.13
N LEU A 225 -12.35 -12.35 -13.38
CA LEU A 225 -12.22 -11.74 -12.06
C LEU A 225 -11.44 -12.65 -11.10
N ALA A 226 -11.76 -13.95 -11.06
CA ALA A 226 -11.05 -14.88 -10.19
C ALA A 226 -9.56 -14.94 -10.51
N VAL A 227 -9.20 -14.99 -11.81
CA VAL A 227 -7.79 -14.98 -12.22
C VAL A 227 -7.09 -13.69 -11.80
N VAL A 228 -7.66 -12.51 -12.10
CA VAL A 228 -7.04 -11.22 -11.73
C VAL A 228 -6.94 -11.09 -10.21
N ALA A 229 -7.96 -11.50 -9.45
CA ALA A 229 -7.95 -11.48 -8.00
C ALA A 229 -6.89 -12.42 -7.41
N LEU A 230 -6.72 -13.63 -7.95
CA LEU A 230 -5.68 -14.57 -7.53
C LEU A 230 -4.27 -14.06 -7.87
N VAL A 231 -4.07 -13.41 -9.01
CA VAL A 231 -2.80 -12.76 -9.33
C VAL A 231 -2.51 -11.64 -8.32
N MET A 232 -3.50 -10.79 -7.99
CA MET A 232 -3.35 -9.74 -6.97
C MET A 232 -3.10 -10.32 -5.58
N PHE A 233 -3.73 -11.44 -5.24
CA PHE A 233 -3.43 -12.20 -4.03
C PHE A 233 -1.94 -12.60 -3.98
N GLY A 234 -1.42 -13.26 -5.03
CA GLY A 234 -0.02 -13.67 -5.10
C GLY A 234 0.97 -12.49 -5.03
N VAL A 235 0.70 -11.41 -5.76
CA VAL A 235 1.47 -10.16 -5.66
C VAL A 235 1.53 -9.67 -4.21
N SER A 236 0.43 -9.74 -3.49
CA SER A 236 0.33 -9.21 -2.14
C SER A 236 0.91 -10.13 -1.08
N VAL A 237 0.96 -11.45 -1.33
CA VAL A 237 1.73 -12.41 -0.51
C VAL A 237 3.21 -12.00 -0.49
N ILE A 238 3.76 -11.55 -1.62
CA ILE A 238 5.15 -11.07 -1.70
C ILE A 238 5.28 -9.67 -1.07
N THR A 239 4.47 -8.71 -1.51
CA THR A 239 4.66 -7.31 -1.15
C THR A 239 4.31 -7.00 0.31
N GLY A 240 3.43 -7.79 0.93
CA GLY A 240 3.07 -7.65 2.34
C GLY A 240 4.30 -7.69 3.25
N PRO A 241 4.98 -8.82 3.37
CA PRO A 241 6.18 -8.93 4.19
C PRO A 241 7.40 -8.19 3.61
N ALA A 242 7.61 -8.19 2.28
CA ALA A 242 8.75 -7.53 1.65
C ALA A 242 8.82 -6.04 1.97
N ASN A 243 7.69 -5.34 2.06
CA ASN A 243 7.65 -3.91 2.37
C ASN A 243 7.42 -3.60 3.86
N SER A 244 6.96 -4.56 4.65
CA SER A 244 6.63 -4.30 6.06
C SER A 244 7.70 -4.79 7.03
N LEU A 245 8.25 -5.99 6.82
CA LEU A 245 9.23 -6.58 7.73
C LEU A 245 10.68 -6.19 7.40
N VAL A 246 10.93 -5.63 6.21
CA VAL A 246 12.29 -5.20 5.80
C VAL A 246 12.88 -4.15 6.74
N PHE A 247 12.06 -3.27 7.33
CA PHE A 247 12.56 -2.23 8.24
C PHE A 247 13.05 -2.80 9.55
N ILE A 248 12.31 -3.76 10.14
CA ILE A 248 12.79 -4.44 11.36
C ILE A 248 14.04 -5.28 11.07
N TYR A 249 14.08 -5.94 9.91
CA TYR A 249 15.25 -6.69 9.47
C TYR A 249 16.47 -5.78 9.32
N ALA A 250 16.31 -4.62 8.66
CA ALA A 250 17.37 -3.64 8.51
C ALA A 250 17.87 -3.09 9.84
N GLN A 251 16.95 -2.63 10.70
CA GLN A 251 17.27 -1.87 11.91
C GLN A 251 17.70 -2.76 13.08
N ASN A 252 17.01 -3.88 13.31
CA ASN A 252 17.23 -4.71 14.48
C ASN A 252 18.21 -5.86 14.20
N ILE A 253 18.05 -6.56 13.08
CA ILE A 253 18.84 -7.76 12.76
C ILE A 253 20.16 -7.38 12.08
N ARG A 254 20.08 -6.54 11.02
CA ARG A 254 21.29 -6.14 10.27
C ARG A 254 21.96 -4.89 10.82
N ARG A 255 21.33 -4.19 11.77
CA ARG A 255 21.82 -2.98 12.45
C ARG A 255 22.30 -1.91 11.47
N VAL A 256 21.57 -1.75 10.36
CA VAL A 256 21.83 -0.72 9.35
C VAL A 256 21.58 0.66 9.97
N SER A 257 22.47 1.61 9.70
CA SER A 257 22.34 2.97 10.23
C SER A 257 21.08 3.68 9.70
N GLY A 258 20.56 4.64 10.47
CA GLY A 258 19.40 5.43 10.07
C GLY A 258 19.62 6.17 8.74
N ILE A 259 20.83 6.68 8.50
CA ILE A 259 21.21 7.35 7.25
C ILE A 259 21.12 6.37 6.07
N ALA A 260 21.66 5.16 6.20
CA ALA A 260 21.62 4.16 5.15
C ALA A 260 20.18 3.66 4.90
N THR A 261 19.37 3.49 5.97
CA THR A 261 17.94 3.15 5.85
C THR A 261 17.15 4.26 5.14
N SER A 262 17.43 5.54 5.45
CA SER A 262 16.83 6.68 4.74
C SER A 262 17.23 6.70 3.27
N GLY A 263 18.51 6.47 2.99
CA GLY A 263 19.02 6.35 1.61
C GLY A 263 18.37 5.21 0.83
N MET A 264 18.12 4.08 1.49
CA MET A 264 17.39 2.95 0.92
C MET A 264 15.94 3.33 0.52
N VAL A 265 15.22 4.09 1.37
CA VAL A 265 13.86 4.55 1.08
C VAL A 265 13.84 5.54 -0.08
N VAL A 266 14.75 6.52 -0.08
CA VAL A 266 14.86 7.51 -1.17
C VAL A 266 15.25 6.82 -2.48
N GLY A 267 16.24 5.92 -2.44
CA GLY A 267 16.67 5.13 -3.59
C GLY A 267 15.54 4.29 -4.17
N ALA A 268 14.73 3.65 -3.29
CA ALA A 268 13.55 2.89 -3.71
C ALA A 268 12.49 3.78 -4.36
N GLY A 269 12.28 5.00 -3.85
CA GLY A 269 11.36 5.98 -4.46
C GLY A 269 11.80 6.37 -5.87
N VAL A 270 13.08 6.69 -6.06
CA VAL A 270 13.65 7.04 -7.38
C VAL A 270 13.59 5.85 -8.34
N ALA A 271 14.01 4.67 -7.88
CA ALA A 271 13.96 3.44 -8.69
C ALA A 271 12.52 3.05 -9.03
N GLY A 272 11.57 3.29 -8.12
CA GLY A 272 10.14 3.09 -8.36
C GLY A 272 9.61 3.98 -9.49
N LEU A 273 10.00 5.25 -9.55
CA LEU A 273 9.65 6.12 -10.67
C LEU A 273 10.22 5.59 -12.00
N GLY A 274 11.48 5.15 -12.00
CA GLY A 274 12.08 4.48 -13.16
C GLY A 274 11.32 3.22 -13.56
N GLY A 275 10.91 2.42 -12.57
CA GLY A 275 10.09 1.23 -12.75
C GLY A 275 8.73 1.50 -13.39
N LEU A 276 8.05 2.58 -13.00
CA LEU A 276 6.78 3.00 -13.62
C LEU A 276 6.96 3.34 -15.11
N LEU A 277 8.02 4.08 -15.45
CA LEU A 277 8.32 4.44 -16.85
C LEU A 277 8.68 3.20 -17.67
N ALA A 278 9.55 2.35 -17.12
CA ALA A 278 9.93 1.08 -17.76
C ALA A 278 8.73 0.15 -17.94
N GLY A 279 7.87 0.05 -16.91
CA GLY A 279 6.68 -0.79 -16.94
C GLY A 279 5.68 -0.37 -18.01
N ARG A 280 5.48 0.95 -18.18
CA ARG A 280 4.68 1.48 -19.29
C ARG A 280 5.27 1.08 -20.63
N TRP A 281 6.57 1.32 -20.84
CA TRP A 281 7.25 0.99 -22.07
C TRP A 281 7.21 -0.51 -22.38
N LEU A 282 7.48 -1.35 -21.38
CA LEU A 282 7.42 -2.81 -21.51
C LEU A 282 6.00 -3.29 -21.82
N ALA A 283 4.98 -2.74 -21.17
CA ALA A 283 3.59 -3.09 -21.42
C ALA A 283 3.18 -2.80 -22.87
N ASP A 284 3.69 -1.72 -23.47
CA ASP A 284 3.42 -1.36 -24.85
C ASP A 284 4.24 -2.18 -25.86
N HIS A 285 5.47 -2.66 -25.50
CA HIS A 285 6.35 -3.41 -26.41
C HIS A 285 6.24 -4.93 -26.24
N TRP A 286 6.23 -5.44 -25.02
CA TRP A 286 6.15 -6.89 -24.74
C TRP A 286 4.71 -7.37 -24.60
N GLY A 287 3.82 -6.52 -24.13
CA GLY A 287 2.45 -6.86 -23.77
C GLY A 287 2.19 -6.74 -22.25
N ARG A 288 0.91 -6.72 -21.90
CA ARG A 288 0.51 -6.53 -20.49
C ARG A 288 0.84 -7.75 -19.63
N ARG A 289 0.53 -8.96 -20.14
CA ARG A 289 0.74 -10.22 -19.40
C ARG A 289 2.21 -10.50 -19.07
N PRO A 290 3.15 -10.51 -20.04
CA PRO A 290 4.55 -10.78 -19.74
C PRO A 290 5.19 -9.70 -18.85
N THR A 291 4.77 -8.43 -18.97
CA THR A 291 5.25 -7.37 -18.09
C THR A 291 4.79 -7.57 -16.64
N VAL A 292 3.53 -7.97 -16.43
CA VAL A 292 3.03 -8.31 -15.09
C VAL A 292 3.80 -9.51 -14.52
N ALA A 293 3.99 -10.56 -15.31
CA ALA A 293 4.72 -11.77 -14.88
C ALA A 293 6.18 -11.44 -14.50
N ALA A 294 6.87 -10.64 -15.33
CA ALA A 294 8.24 -10.20 -15.05
C ALA A 294 8.32 -9.35 -13.78
N GLY A 295 7.35 -8.46 -13.54
CA GLY A 295 7.25 -7.68 -12.32
C GLY A 295 7.09 -8.56 -11.08
N ILE A 296 6.22 -9.59 -11.12
CA ILE A 296 6.03 -10.54 -10.02
C ILE A 296 7.32 -11.31 -9.73
N ALA A 297 7.96 -11.87 -10.77
CA ALA A 297 9.21 -12.61 -10.60
C ALA A 297 10.34 -11.71 -10.05
N GLY A 298 10.44 -10.47 -10.54
CA GLY A 298 11.40 -9.47 -10.03
C GLY A 298 11.15 -9.13 -8.56
N MET A 299 9.89 -8.92 -8.15
CA MET A 299 9.56 -8.65 -6.75
C MET A 299 9.94 -9.83 -5.84
N ALA A 300 9.69 -11.07 -6.25
CA ALA A 300 10.04 -12.25 -5.48
C ALA A 300 11.56 -12.40 -5.36
N GLY A 301 12.30 -12.30 -6.48
CA GLY A 301 13.75 -12.47 -6.50
C GLY A 301 14.48 -11.38 -5.74
N PHE A 302 14.18 -10.11 -6.01
CA PHE A 302 14.80 -8.98 -5.31
C PHE A 302 14.30 -8.84 -3.88
N GLY A 303 13.03 -9.17 -3.61
CA GLY A 303 12.52 -9.26 -2.25
C GLY A 303 13.26 -10.31 -1.41
N ALA A 304 13.50 -11.50 -1.95
CA ALA A 304 14.29 -12.53 -1.28
C ALA A 304 15.77 -12.09 -1.10
N LEU A 305 16.35 -11.42 -2.09
CA LEU A 305 17.69 -10.84 -2.00
C LEU A 305 17.81 -9.84 -0.84
N ALA A 306 16.76 -9.07 -0.55
CA ALA A 306 16.75 -8.13 0.58
C ALA A 306 16.92 -8.83 1.94
N TYR A 307 16.57 -10.10 2.04
CA TYR A 307 16.74 -10.90 3.26
C TYR A 307 17.95 -11.85 3.22
N SER A 308 18.81 -11.75 2.20
CA SER A 308 19.96 -12.67 1.99
C SER A 308 21.03 -12.66 3.07
N GLY A 309 21.00 -11.73 4.01
CA GLY A 309 21.95 -11.62 5.11
C GLY A 309 23.06 -10.59 4.89
N SER A 310 23.23 -10.04 3.70
CA SER A 310 24.21 -8.99 3.41
C SER A 310 23.57 -7.60 3.38
N VAL A 311 24.27 -6.57 3.85
CA VAL A 311 23.78 -5.18 3.80
C VAL A 311 23.62 -4.68 2.36
N PRO A 312 24.53 -4.95 1.43
CA PRO A 312 24.32 -4.61 0.02
C PRO A 312 23.13 -5.33 -0.60
N GLY A 313 22.94 -6.62 -0.26
CA GLY A 313 21.76 -7.40 -0.69
C GLY A 313 20.45 -6.83 -0.16
N LEU A 314 20.42 -6.40 1.10
CA LEU A 314 19.28 -5.73 1.72
C LEU A 314 18.92 -4.44 0.97
N ILE A 315 19.87 -3.53 0.82
CA ILE A 315 19.64 -2.23 0.20
C ILE A 315 19.28 -2.38 -1.28
N GLY A 316 20.11 -3.12 -2.04
CA GLY A 316 19.89 -3.36 -3.47
C GLY A 316 18.62 -4.16 -3.74
N GLY A 317 18.38 -5.23 -2.96
CA GLY A 317 17.20 -6.05 -3.07
C GLY A 317 15.91 -5.27 -2.82
N TYR A 318 15.86 -4.43 -1.77
CA TYR A 318 14.70 -3.59 -1.51
C TYR A 318 14.45 -2.56 -2.62
N ILE A 319 15.50 -1.84 -3.06
CA ILE A 319 15.39 -0.83 -4.13
C ILE A 319 14.89 -1.47 -5.44
N LEU A 320 15.49 -2.60 -5.84
CA LEU A 320 15.12 -3.29 -7.07
C LEU A 320 13.76 -4.00 -6.95
N GLY A 321 13.41 -4.49 -5.76
CA GLY A 321 12.10 -5.08 -5.48
C GLY A 321 10.97 -4.06 -5.63
N VAL A 322 11.15 -2.84 -5.11
CA VAL A 322 10.21 -1.72 -5.29
C VAL A 322 10.14 -1.31 -6.76
N ALA A 323 11.27 -1.25 -7.47
CA ALA A 323 11.29 -0.96 -8.91
C ALA A 323 10.51 -2.02 -9.71
N ALA A 324 10.71 -3.31 -9.42
CA ALA A 324 9.98 -4.41 -10.06
C ALA A 324 8.46 -4.34 -9.81
N GLY A 325 8.05 -4.01 -8.58
CA GLY A 325 6.64 -3.75 -8.25
C GLY A 325 6.06 -2.57 -9.03
N SER A 326 6.86 -1.52 -9.22
CA SER A 326 6.47 -0.35 -10.01
C SER A 326 6.38 -0.65 -11.51
N VAL A 327 7.17 -1.58 -12.04
CA VAL A 327 7.03 -2.09 -13.43
C VAL A 327 5.68 -2.77 -13.64
N LEU A 328 5.23 -3.55 -12.65
CA LEU A 328 3.95 -4.25 -12.72
C LEU A 328 2.76 -3.29 -12.74
N ALA A 329 2.82 -2.17 -12.05
CA ALA A 329 1.66 -1.31 -11.77
C ALA A 329 0.94 -0.79 -13.03
N PRO A 330 1.60 -0.19 -14.05
CA PRO A 330 0.92 0.28 -15.27
C PRO A 330 0.36 -0.86 -16.12
N ALA A 331 1.09 -1.97 -16.24
CA ALA A 331 0.65 -3.13 -17.01
C ALA A 331 -0.55 -3.84 -16.37
N GLY A 332 -0.52 -4.05 -15.05
CA GLY A 332 -1.61 -4.65 -14.29
C GLY A 332 -2.86 -3.79 -14.26
N GLY A 333 -2.68 -2.46 -14.11
CA GLY A 333 -3.78 -1.50 -14.17
C GLY A 333 -4.46 -1.47 -15.54
N ALA A 334 -3.67 -1.45 -16.64
CA ALA A 334 -4.20 -1.53 -17.98
C ALA A 334 -4.96 -2.85 -18.20
N LEU A 335 -4.33 -3.99 -17.90
CA LEU A 335 -4.94 -5.32 -18.03
C LEU A 335 -6.29 -5.40 -17.31
N ALA A 336 -6.35 -4.97 -16.03
CA ALA A 336 -7.58 -4.98 -15.25
C ALA A 336 -8.67 -4.09 -15.84
N ASN A 337 -8.33 -2.96 -16.45
CA ASN A 337 -9.30 -2.05 -17.06
C ASN A 337 -9.77 -2.51 -18.45
N GLU A 338 -8.88 -3.10 -19.24
CA GLU A 338 -9.16 -3.56 -20.62
C GLU A 338 -10.03 -4.84 -20.62
N LEU A 339 -9.89 -5.71 -19.61
CA LEU A 339 -10.62 -6.99 -19.52
C LEU A 339 -12.10 -6.85 -19.10
N PHE A 340 -12.52 -5.70 -18.57
CA PHE A 340 -13.87 -5.55 -18.01
C PHE A 340 -14.60 -4.31 -18.54
N PRO A 341 -15.91 -4.42 -18.82
CA PRO A 341 -16.75 -3.28 -19.20
C PRO A 341 -16.79 -2.22 -18.09
N THR A 342 -16.97 -0.97 -18.49
CA THR A 342 -16.98 0.19 -17.57
C THR A 342 -17.97 0.01 -16.41
N GLY A 343 -19.12 -0.60 -16.65
CA GLY A 343 -20.16 -0.79 -15.62
C GLY A 343 -19.79 -1.72 -14.46
N VAL A 344 -18.76 -2.58 -14.60
CA VAL A 344 -18.33 -3.51 -13.54
C VAL A 344 -16.92 -3.22 -13.00
N ARG A 345 -16.17 -2.28 -13.59
CA ARG A 345 -14.78 -1.97 -13.20
C ARG A 345 -14.62 -1.59 -11.74
N ALA A 346 -15.58 -0.82 -11.19
CA ALA A 346 -15.54 -0.44 -9.78
C ALA A 346 -15.64 -1.66 -8.86
N SER A 347 -16.56 -2.60 -9.15
CA SER A 347 -16.69 -3.85 -8.39
C SER A 347 -15.45 -4.73 -8.54
N VAL A 348 -14.88 -4.82 -9.75
CA VAL A 348 -13.62 -5.55 -9.99
C VAL A 348 -12.47 -4.96 -9.18
N ALA A 349 -12.34 -3.63 -9.16
CA ALA A 349 -11.32 -2.96 -8.35
C ALA A 349 -11.50 -3.25 -6.84
N GLY A 350 -12.74 -3.23 -6.34
CA GLY A 350 -13.04 -3.59 -4.94
C GLY A 350 -12.64 -5.04 -4.61
N TRP A 351 -12.98 -5.99 -5.47
CA TRP A 351 -12.58 -7.39 -5.31
C TRP A 351 -11.07 -7.58 -5.35
N ASN A 352 -10.37 -6.87 -6.25
CA ASN A 352 -8.91 -6.92 -6.33
C ASN A 352 -8.25 -6.36 -5.06
N ILE A 353 -8.78 -5.28 -4.49
CA ILE A 353 -8.31 -4.74 -3.21
C ILE A 353 -8.51 -5.78 -2.11
N ALA A 354 -9.70 -6.40 -2.03
CA ALA A 354 -9.97 -7.42 -1.03
C ALA A 354 -9.03 -8.62 -1.15
N ALA A 355 -8.86 -9.16 -2.37
CA ALA A 355 -7.91 -10.26 -2.64
C ALA A 355 -6.48 -9.89 -2.27
N GLY A 356 -6.04 -8.68 -2.61
CA GLY A 356 -4.72 -8.17 -2.26
C GLY A 356 -4.53 -8.05 -0.73
N VAL A 357 -5.53 -7.58 0.00
CA VAL A 357 -5.46 -7.53 1.47
C VAL A 357 -5.35 -8.93 2.06
N VAL A 358 -6.17 -9.88 1.59
CA VAL A 358 -6.09 -11.28 2.05
C VAL A 358 -4.72 -11.88 1.73
N GLY A 359 -4.18 -11.64 0.53
CA GLY A 359 -2.84 -12.08 0.16
C GLY A 359 -1.76 -11.51 1.09
N ALA A 360 -1.83 -10.20 1.39
CA ALA A 360 -0.87 -9.58 2.31
C ALA A 360 -0.98 -10.15 3.74
N VAL A 361 -2.20 -10.44 4.21
CA VAL A 361 -2.43 -11.10 5.51
C VAL A 361 -1.77 -12.48 5.54
N VAL A 362 -2.02 -13.30 4.51
CA VAL A 362 -1.42 -14.64 4.41
C VAL A 362 0.10 -14.53 4.37
N GLY A 363 0.67 -13.69 3.49
CA GLY A 363 2.11 -13.54 3.37
C GLY A 363 2.79 -13.04 4.67
N LEU A 364 2.17 -12.12 5.39
CA LEU A 364 2.70 -11.60 6.66
C LEU A 364 2.69 -12.67 7.78
N ILE A 365 1.62 -13.45 7.88
CA ILE A 365 1.51 -14.52 8.89
C ILE A 365 2.48 -15.65 8.53
N GLU A 366 2.48 -16.09 7.28
CA GLU A 366 3.37 -17.14 6.79
C GLU A 366 4.84 -16.79 7.00
N PHE A 367 5.27 -15.61 6.54
CA PHE A 367 6.63 -15.13 6.75
C PHE A 367 7.00 -15.08 8.22
N GLY A 368 6.09 -14.58 9.07
CA GLY A 368 6.31 -14.48 10.51
C GLY A 368 6.52 -15.84 11.17
N ILE A 369 5.67 -16.84 10.85
CA ILE A 369 5.79 -18.21 11.35
C ILE A 369 7.11 -18.84 10.87
N LEU A 370 7.44 -18.70 9.59
CA LEU A 370 8.65 -19.28 9.01
C LEU A 370 9.92 -18.64 9.60
N ALA A 371 9.88 -17.35 9.93
CA ALA A 371 10.99 -16.67 10.58
C ALA A 371 11.24 -17.15 12.02
N ASP A 372 10.22 -17.72 12.68
CA ASP A 372 10.35 -18.30 14.03
C ASP A 372 10.77 -19.77 14.00
N VAL A 373 10.74 -20.46 12.84
CA VAL A 373 11.17 -21.84 12.72
C VAL A 373 12.67 -21.94 13.03
N HIS A 374 13.01 -22.75 14.04
CA HIS A 374 14.37 -22.95 14.49
C HIS A 374 15.19 -23.70 13.43
N GLY A 375 16.22 -23.08 12.93
CA GLY A 375 17.20 -23.61 12.02
C GLY A 375 18.54 -22.93 12.20
N THR A 376 19.59 -23.45 11.60
CA THR A 376 20.88 -22.80 11.55
C THR A 376 20.91 -21.79 10.40
N GLY A 377 21.18 -20.52 10.68
CA GLY A 377 21.39 -19.53 9.64
C GLY A 377 20.41 -18.35 9.62
N ASN A 378 20.20 -17.75 8.45
CA ASN A 378 19.38 -16.58 8.27
C ASN A 378 17.89 -16.96 8.15
N HIS A 379 17.17 -16.96 9.28
CA HIS A 379 15.74 -17.28 9.36
C HIS A 379 14.87 -16.41 8.43
N ALA A 380 15.20 -15.14 8.30
CA ALA A 380 14.47 -14.22 7.42
C ALA A 380 14.68 -14.57 5.95
N ALA A 381 15.86 -15.04 5.53
CA ALA A 381 16.09 -15.50 4.17
C ALA A 381 15.28 -16.76 3.85
N PHE A 382 15.23 -17.71 4.78
CA PHE A 382 14.40 -18.91 4.66
C PHE A 382 12.91 -18.53 4.50
N ALA A 383 12.40 -17.69 5.39
CA ALA A 383 11.02 -17.20 5.33
C ALA A 383 10.72 -16.50 4.00
N ALA A 384 11.62 -15.64 3.52
CA ALA A 384 11.46 -14.92 2.26
C ALA A 384 11.39 -15.87 1.05
N VAL A 385 12.28 -16.87 0.99
CA VAL A 385 12.31 -17.83 -0.12
C VAL A 385 11.03 -18.65 -0.15
N ILE A 386 10.62 -19.22 0.99
CA ILE A 386 9.43 -20.09 1.07
C ILE A 386 8.14 -19.30 0.82
N THR A 387 8.04 -18.04 1.27
CA THR A 387 6.83 -17.22 1.05
C THR A 387 6.78 -16.64 -0.37
N PHE A 388 7.90 -16.13 -0.91
CA PHE A 388 7.86 -15.34 -2.14
C PHE A 388 7.88 -16.18 -3.42
N PHE A 389 8.72 -17.23 -3.49
CA PHE A 389 8.83 -17.99 -4.73
C PHE A 389 7.58 -18.80 -5.09
N PRO A 390 6.88 -19.47 -4.14
CA PRO A 390 5.60 -20.12 -4.48
C PRO A 390 4.54 -19.14 -4.98
N ALA A 391 4.55 -17.89 -4.45
CA ALA A 391 3.62 -16.86 -4.91
C ALA A 391 3.84 -16.44 -6.38
N VAL A 392 5.04 -16.65 -6.94
CA VAL A 392 5.30 -16.43 -8.38
C VAL A 392 4.43 -17.36 -9.25
N ALA A 393 4.04 -18.53 -8.76
CA ALA A 393 3.18 -19.45 -9.51
C ALA A 393 1.83 -18.82 -9.90
N PHE A 394 1.33 -17.84 -9.13
CA PHE A 394 0.13 -17.09 -9.50
C PHE A 394 0.30 -16.31 -10.81
N ALA A 395 1.53 -15.97 -11.23
CA ALA A 395 1.77 -15.36 -12.53
C ALA A 395 1.40 -16.29 -13.70
N ALA A 396 1.45 -17.60 -13.50
CA ALA A 396 1.03 -18.57 -14.53
C ALA A 396 -0.46 -18.46 -14.85
N LEU A 397 -1.28 -17.97 -13.90
CA LEU A 397 -2.72 -17.75 -14.13
C LEU A 397 -2.97 -16.70 -15.22
N LEU A 398 -2.01 -15.80 -15.48
CA LEU A 398 -2.10 -14.82 -16.56
C LEU A 398 -2.26 -15.49 -17.95
N PHE A 399 -1.80 -16.73 -18.12
CA PHE A 399 -1.98 -17.46 -19.38
C PHE A 399 -3.45 -17.78 -19.68
N PHE A 400 -4.33 -17.81 -18.67
CA PHE A 400 -5.77 -18.00 -18.85
C PHE A 400 -6.51 -16.71 -19.25
N LEU A 401 -5.83 -15.56 -19.25
CA LEU A 401 -6.39 -14.30 -19.70
C LEU A 401 -5.95 -14.02 -21.14
N PRO A 402 -6.75 -13.35 -21.97
CA PRO A 402 -6.30 -12.88 -23.26
C PRO A 402 -5.22 -11.80 -23.10
N GLU A 403 -4.25 -11.73 -24.01
CA GLU A 403 -3.37 -10.56 -24.11
C GLU A 403 -4.16 -9.41 -24.70
N THR A 404 -4.07 -8.24 -24.04
CA THR A 404 -4.88 -7.08 -24.40
C THR A 404 -4.13 -6.06 -25.24
N LYS A 405 -2.82 -6.22 -25.42
CA LYS A 405 -2.00 -5.33 -26.24
C LYS A 405 -2.53 -5.23 -27.67
N GLY A 406 -2.84 -3.99 -28.10
CA GLY A 406 -3.26 -3.72 -29.47
C GLY A 406 -4.66 -4.23 -29.83
N ARG A 407 -5.49 -4.56 -28.83
CA ARG A 407 -6.88 -4.97 -29.03
C ARG A 407 -7.81 -3.90 -28.46
N GLU A 408 -8.93 -3.68 -29.14
CA GLU A 408 -9.99 -2.84 -28.60
C GLU A 408 -10.67 -3.58 -27.43
N PRO A 409 -10.94 -2.89 -26.31
CA PRO A 409 -11.57 -3.52 -25.14
C PRO A 409 -12.91 -4.19 -25.44
N GLU A 410 -13.70 -3.62 -26.37
CA GLU A 410 -15.02 -4.11 -26.79
C GLU A 410 -14.93 -5.53 -27.40
N ASP A 411 -13.89 -5.81 -28.19
CA ASP A 411 -13.66 -7.14 -28.79
C ASP A 411 -13.37 -8.20 -27.73
N LEU A 412 -12.77 -7.78 -26.62
CA LEU A 412 -12.43 -8.68 -25.50
C LEU A 412 -13.64 -9.01 -24.63
N TRP A 413 -14.65 -8.13 -24.57
CA TRP A 413 -15.81 -8.33 -23.69
C TRP A 413 -16.82 -9.35 -24.26
N HIS A 414 -16.85 -9.51 -25.58
CA HIS A 414 -17.76 -10.44 -26.27
C HIS A 414 -17.16 -11.83 -26.53
N ALA A 415 -15.87 -12.00 -26.31
CA ALA A 415 -15.14 -13.27 -26.49
C ALA A 415 -15.13 -14.11 -25.19
N GLY A 416 -16.31 -14.54 -24.73
CA GLY A 416 -16.40 -15.37 -23.51
C GLY A 416 -17.74 -16.06 -23.37
#